data_0443159661729b13b8d1bdc32ce44c6f
#
_entry.id   0443159661729b13b8d1bdc32ce44c6f
#
_cell.length_a   1.000
_cell.length_b   1.000
_cell.length_c   1.000
_cell.angle_alpha   90.00
_cell.angle_beta   90.00
_cell.angle_gamma   90.00
#
_symmetry.space_group_name_H-M   'P 1'
#
loop_
_entity.id
_entity.type
_entity.pdbx_description
1 polymer ?
#
loop_
_entity_poly.entity_id
_entity_poly.type
_entity_poly.pdbx_seq_one_letter_code
_entity_poly.pdbx_strand_id
1 'polypeptide(L)'
;MASKKKKAEFTGKLIAENKRGRFDYEIEDTFEAGIALVGTEVKALRQGRANIAESYAAIERGEAMLINANFPIYAPASQFNHLPTRPRKLLLKRREINRLMGDVQKKGRTLVPLKLYFNDKGFIKLLLGVGAGKRNVDKRETQKKRDWQKQKARLMREKG
;
A
#
# COMPACT_ATOMS: atom_id res chain seq x y z
N MET A 1 23.17 -6.24 20.20
CA MET A 1 22.40 -7.11 19.27
C MET A 1 21.32 -6.31 18.56
N ALA A 2 21.45 -6.22 17.28
CA ALA A 2 20.39 -5.61 16.49
C ALA A 2 19.17 -6.53 16.53
N SER A 3 18.14 -6.14 17.25
CA SER A 3 16.86 -6.83 17.14
C SER A 3 16.40 -6.72 15.70
N LYS A 4 16.19 -7.85 15.04
CA LYS A 4 15.56 -7.86 13.73
C LYS A 4 14.19 -7.17 13.86
N LYS A 5 14.06 -5.99 13.28
CA LYS A 5 12.76 -5.34 13.19
C LYS A 5 11.82 -6.29 12.45
N LYS A 6 10.79 -6.76 13.13
CA LYS A 6 9.75 -7.52 12.43
C LYS A 6 9.11 -6.59 11.41
N LYS A 7 9.32 -6.88 10.14
CA LYS A 7 8.56 -6.22 9.08
C LYS A 7 7.10 -6.59 9.26
N ALA A 8 6.22 -5.59 9.27
CA ALA A 8 4.79 -5.85 9.29
C ALA A 8 4.42 -6.67 8.05
N GLU A 9 3.73 -7.77 8.27
CA GLU A 9 3.25 -8.64 7.20
C GLU A 9 1.73 -8.61 7.17
N PHE A 10 1.21 -8.74 5.97
CA PHE A 10 -0.22 -8.81 5.81
C PHE A 10 -0.74 -10.18 6.29
N THR A 11 -1.80 -10.13 7.09
CA THR A 11 -2.54 -11.33 7.53
C THR A 11 -4.00 -11.12 7.19
N GLY A 12 -4.72 -12.18 6.85
CA GLY A 12 -6.14 -12.11 6.54
C GLY A 12 -6.43 -12.01 5.03
N LYS A 13 -7.50 -11.29 4.67
CA LYS A 13 -8.01 -11.25 3.30
C LYS A 13 -7.59 -9.98 2.57
N LEU A 14 -6.89 -10.15 1.43
CA LEU A 14 -6.48 -9.05 0.57
C LEU A 14 -7.70 -8.41 -0.12
N ILE A 15 -7.76 -7.07 -0.10
CA ILE A 15 -8.76 -6.28 -0.81
C ILE A 15 -8.15 -5.70 -2.09
N ALA A 16 -6.99 -5.05 -1.97
CA ALA A 16 -6.30 -4.42 -3.09
C ALA A 16 -4.79 -4.46 -2.87
N GLU A 17 -4.04 -4.50 -3.95
CA GLU A 17 -2.58 -4.53 -3.93
C GLU A 17 -2.03 -3.50 -4.92
N ASN A 18 -0.98 -2.79 -4.49
CA ASN A 18 -0.23 -1.88 -5.33
C ASN A 18 1.07 -2.54 -5.79
N LYS A 19 0.99 -3.32 -6.85
CA LYS A 19 2.16 -4.02 -7.41
C LYS A 19 3.22 -3.06 -7.94
N ARG A 20 2.78 -1.92 -8.49
CA ARG A 20 3.67 -0.91 -9.05
C ARG A 20 4.53 -0.23 -7.98
N GLY A 21 4.03 -0.14 -6.75
CA GLY A 21 4.78 0.44 -5.65
C GLY A 21 6.12 -0.26 -5.40
N ARG A 22 6.13 -1.59 -5.44
CA ARG A 22 7.37 -2.36 -5.28
C ARG A 22 8.26 -2.34 -6.53
N PHE A 23 7.71 -2.05 -7.67
CA PHE A 23 8.47 -1.88 -8.90
C PHE A 23 9.17 -0.52 -8.95
N ASP A 24 8.47 0.55 -8.57
CA ASP A 24 8.98 1.92 -8.64
C ASP A 24 9.85 2.31 -7.46
N TYR A 25 9.69 1.63 -6.32
CA TYR A 25 10.38 1.97 -5.07
C TYR A 25 11.03 0.75 -4.45
N GLU A 26 12.23 0.96 -3.91
CA GLU A 26 12.88 -0.01 -3.05
C GLU A 26 12.31 0.15 -1.63
N ILE A 27 11.54 -0.83 -1.18
CA ILE A 27 10.87 -0.79 0.12
C ILE A 27 11.83 -1.22 1.21
N GLU A 28 12.17 -0.30 2.11
CA GLU A 28 13.11 -0.52 3.19
C GLU A 28 12.45 -0.98 4.49
N ASP A 29 11.22 -0.52 4.73
CA ASP A 29 10.48 -0.81 5.95
C ASP A 29 8.99 -0.83 5.67
N THR A 30 8.21 -1.53 6.51
CA THR A 30 6.76 -1.59 6.37
C THR A 30 6.07 -1.36 7.71
N PHE A 31 4.89 -0.72 7.67
CA PHE A 31 4.05 -0.46 8.84
C PHE A 31 2.63 -0.87 8.54
N GLU A 32 1.96 -1.46 9.52
CA GLU A 32 0.53 -1.70 9.44
C GLU A 32 -0.20 -0.50 10.03
N ALA A 33 -0.99 0.18 9.20
CA ALA A 33 -1.80 1.31 9.61
C ALA A 33 -3.27 0.92 9.65
N GLY A 34 -3.98 1.43 10.66
CA GLY A 34 -5.43 1.47 10.60
C GLY A 34 -5.87 2.57 9.64
N ILE A 35 -7.11 2.55 9.24
CA ILE A 35 -7.67 3.56 8.34
C ILE A 35 -9.05 3.99 8.83
N ALA A 36 -9.25 5.29 8.93
CA ALA A 36 -10.53 5.87 9.33
C ALA A 36 -11.48 5.91 8.13
N LEU A 37 -12.54 5.12 8.19
CA LEU A 37 -13.49 4.95 7.09
C LEU A 37 -14.91 5.29 7.53
N VAL A 38 -15.73 5.74 6.59
CA VAL A 38 -17.17 5.85 6.79
C VAL A 38 -17.86 4.55 6.37
N GLY A 39 -19.13 4.36 6.79
CA GLY A 39 -19.85 3.10 6.60
C GLY A 39 -19.95 2.62 5.15
N THR A 40 -20.19 3.54 4.20
CA THR A 40 -20.28 3.19 2.78
C THR A 40 -18.95 2.73 2.20
N GLU A 41 -17.83 3.27 2.70
CA GLU A 41 -16.49 2.81 2.31
C GLU A 41 -16.25 1.37 2.78
N VAL A 42 -16.59 1.07 4.03
CA VAL A 42 -16.46 -0.29 4.59
C VAL A 42 -17.27 -1.29 3.77
N LYS A 43 -18.51 -0.93 3.42
CA LYS A 43 -19.38 -1.79 2.60
C LYS A 43 -18.84 -2.02 1.20
N ALA A 44 -18.30 -0.98 0.56
CA ALA A 44 -17.66 -1.10 -0.75
C ALA A 44 -16.42 -2.02 -0.68
N LEU A 45 -15.61 -1.87 0.36
CA LEU A 45 -14.42 -2.69 0.55
C LEU A 45 -14.75 -4.16 0.83
N ARG A 46 -15.85 -4.44 1.50
CA ARG A 46 -16.35 -5.82 1.70
C ARG A 46 -16.70 -6.50 0.38
N GLN A 47 -17.08 -5.72 -0.63
CA GLN A 47 -17.32 -6.22 -1.99
C GLN A 47 -16.02 -6.44 -2.77
N GLY A 48 -14.87 -6.13 -2.18
CA GLY A 48 -13.57 -6.32 -2.80
C GLY A 48 -13.21 -5.28 -3.84
N ARG A 49 -13.88 -4.13 -3.85
CA ARG A 49 -13.65 -3.07 -4.83
C ARG A 49 -12.83 -1.96 -4.21
N ALA A 50 -11.58 -1.82 -4.65
CA ALA A 50 -10.71 -0.71 -4.28
C ALA A 50 -9.54 -0.64 -5.26
N ASN A 51 -9.02 0.56 -5.47
CA ASN A 51 -7.80 0.77 -6.24
C ASN A 51 -6.88 1.71 -5.46
N ILE A 52 -5.69 1.21 -5.14
CA ILE A 52 -4.66 1.97 -4.42
C ILE A 52 -3.41 2.20 -5.29
N ALA A 53 -3.44 1.85 -6.57
CA ALA A 53 -2.28 1.90 -7.45
C ALA A 53 -1.70 3.31 -7.62
N GLU A 54 -2.55 4.32 -7.65
CA GLU A 54 -2.14 5.72 -7.79
C GLU A 54 -2.21 6.51 -6.49
N SER A 55 -2.44 5.80 -5.38
CA SER A 55 -2.50 6.43 -4.08
C SER A 55 -1.11 6.66 -3.50
N TYR A 56 -1.04 7.61 -2.59
CA TYR A 56 0.16 7.86 -1.80
C TYR A 56 -0.22 8.25 -0.39
N ALA A 57 0.73 8.15 0.52
CA ALA A 57 0.53 8.62 1.88
C ALA A 57 1.37 9.87 2.12
N ALA A 58 0.81 10.82 2.84
CA ALA A 58 1.48 12.05 3.22
C ALA A 58 1.28 12.32 4.69
N ILE A 59 2.26 12.96 5.33
CA ILE A 59 2.12 13.42 6.70
C ILE A 59 1.89 14.92 6.67
N GLU A 60 0.70 15.32 7.08
CA GLU A 60 0.27 16.72 7.12
C GLU A 60 -0.18 17.06 8.52
N ARG A 61 0.35 18.14 9.09
CA ARG A 61 0.00 18.64 10.43
C ARG A 61 0.08 17.55 11.53
N GLY A 62 1.11 16.69 11.42
CA GLY A 62 1.32 15.61 12.38
C GLY A 62 0.40 14.41 12.23
N GLU A 63 -0.35 14.32 11.13
CA GLU A 63 -1.25 13.21 10.82
C GLU A 63 -0.87 12.55 9.51
N ALA A 64 -0.96 11.22 9.46
CA ALA A 64 -0.75 10.46 8.23
C ALA A 64 -2.07 10.35 7.47
N MET A 65 -2.05 10.68 6.18
CA MET A 65 -3.22 10.66 5.31
C MET A 65 -2.96 9.78 4.09
N LEU A 66 -3.97 9.00 3.71
CA LEU A 66 -3.99 8.27 2.44
C LEU A 66 -4.72 9.14 1.41
N ILE A 67 -4.03 9.47 0.32
CA ILE A 67 -4.51 10.40 -0.69
C ILE A 67 -4.62 9.68 -2.03
N ASN A 68 -5.67 10.00 -2.77
CA ASN A 68 -5.94 9.50 -4.12
C ASN A 68 -6.15 7.98 -4.21
N ALA A 69 -6.55 7.33 -3.12
CA ALA A 69 -7.05 5.96 -3.17
C ALA A 69 -8.51 5.99 -3.64
N ASN A 70 -8.87 5.11 -4.56
CA ASN A 70 -10.23 5.04 -5.09
C ASN A 70 -10.99 3.88 -4.41
N PHE A 71 -12.00 4.23 -3.63
CA PHE A 71 -12.96 3.30 -3.05
C PHE A 71 -14.32 3.59 -3.71
N PRO A 72 -14.79 2.72 -4.61
CA PRO A 72 -16.04 2.97 -5.34
C PRO A 72 -17.23 3.21 -4.42
N ILE A 73 -18.24 3.90 -4.91
CA ILE A 73 -19.47 4.12 -4.15
C ILE A 73 -20.16 2.79 -3.88
N TYR A 74 -20.90 2.76 -2.78
CA TYR A 74 -21.79 1.65 -2.44
C TYR A 74 -23.17 1.97 -3.00
N ALA A 75 -23.52 1.38 -4.13
CA ALA A 75 -24.72 1.72 -4.89
C ALA A 75 -26.02 1.71 -4.06
N PRO A 76 -26.24 0.72 -3.15
CA PRO A 76 -27.45 0.71 -2.32
C PRO A 76 -27.62 1.91 -1.39
N ALA A 77 -26.54 2.64 -1.05
CA ALA A 77 -26.62 3.83 -0.20
C ALA A 77 -27.09 5.09 -0.94
N SER A 78 -27.19 5.03 -2.29
CA SER A 78 -27.70 6.09 -3.12
C SER A 78 -27.00 7.44 -2.86
N GLN A 79 -27.74 8.47 -2.46
CA GLN A 79 -27.21 9.83 -2.21
C GLN A 79 -26.34 9.95 -0.95
N PHE A 80 -26.35 8.95 -0.08
CA PHE A 80 -25.57 8.96 1.18
C PHE A 80 -24.18 8.33 1.02
N ASN A 81 -23.62 8.43 -0.18
CA ASN A 81 -22.31 7.88 -0.46
C ASN A 81 -21.17 8.85 -0.15
N HIS A 82 -19.98 8.25 0.00
CA HIS A 82 -18.73 8.97 0.13
C HIS A 82 -18.20 9.39 -1.25
N LEU A 83 -17.27 10.36 -1.27
CA LEU A 83 -16.50 10.65 -2.48
C LEU A 83 -15.46 9.53 -2.67
N PRO A 84 -15.37 8.90 -3.87
CA PRO A 84 -14.46 7.78 -4.09
C PRO A 84 -13.00 8.06 -3.75
N THR A 85 -12.52 9.27 -4.00
CA THR A 85 -11.13 9.68 -3.77
C THR A 85 -10.94 10.54 -2.52
N ARG A 86 -11.87 10.47 -1.57
CA ARG A 86 -11.79 11.22 -0.32
C ARG A 86 -10.46 10.92 0.40
N PRO A 87 -9.72 11.94 0.90
CA PRO A 87 -8.56 11.70 1.75
C PRO A 87 -8.98 10.97 3.03
N ARG A 88 -8.21 9.97 3.45
CA ARG A 88 -8.52 9.16 4.63
C ARG A 88 -7.38 9.21 5.62
N LYS A 89 -7.72 9.40 6.88
CA LYS A 89 -6.74 9.41 7.95
C LYS A 89 -6.22 7.99 8.21
N LEU A 90 -4.91 7.84 8.28
CA LEU A 90 -4.26 6.61 8.68
C LEU A 90 -4.02 6.63 10.19
N LEU A 91 -4.32 5.52 10.85
CA LEU A 91 -4.23 5.40 12.30
C LEU A 91 -2.92 4.70 12.64
N LEU A 92 -1.95 5.48 13.09
CA LEU A 92 -0.63 5.05 13.50
C LEU A 92 -0.32 5.60 14.89
N LYS A 93 0.57 4.91 15.60
CA LYS A 93 1.07 5.40 16.89
C LYS A 93 1.90 6.67 16.66
N ARG A 94 1.88 7.58 17.64
CA ARG A 94 2.60 8.84 17.55
C ARG A 94 4.08 8.65 17.24
N ARG A 95 4.72 7.68 17.87
CA ARG A 95 6.14 7.34 17.61
C ARG A 95 6.38 6.87 16.16
N GLU A 96 5.41 6.15 15.59
CA GLU A 96 5.49 5.70 14.19
C GLU A 96 5.37 6.87 13.22
N ILE A 97 4.43 7.78 13.47
CA ILE A 97 4.28 9.01 12.67
C ILE A 97 5.56 9.85 12.73
N ASN A 98 6.12 10.03 13.91
CA ASN A 98 7.34 10.81 14.08
C ASN A 98 8.53 10.17 13.34
N ARG A 99 8.64 8.86 13.37
CA ARG A 99 9.67 8.12 12.63
C ARG A 99 9.49 8.26 11.13
N LEU A 100 8.27 8.10 10.63
CA LEU A 100 7.96 8.25 9.20
C LEU A 100 8.24 9.68 8.72
N MET A 101 7.87 10.67 9.52
CA MET A 101 8.14 12.07 9.21
C MET A 101 9.64 12.34 9.10
N GLY A 102 10.44 11.76 10.00
CA GLY A 102 11.89 11.83 9.94
C GLY A 102 12.46 11.20 8.68
N ASP A 103 11.98 10.04 8.30
CA ASP A 103 12.43 9.33 7.09
C ASP A 103 12.12 10.15 5.83
N VAL A 104 10.92 10.73 5.75
CA VAL A 104 10.53 11.56 4.60
C VAL A 104 11.34 12.85 4.53
N GLN A 105 11.50 13.56 5.65
CA GLN A 105 12.19 14.87 5.69
C GLN A 105 13.70 14.74 5.60
N LYS A 106 14.31 13.82 6.35
CA LYS A 106 15.77 13.70 6.44
C LYS A 106 16.38 12.87 5.33
N LYS A 107 15.71 11.80 4.91
CA LYS A 107 16.26 10.84 3.95
C LYS A 107 15.62 10.92 2.57
N GLY A 108 14.63 11.78 2.38
CA GLY A 108 13.92 11.91 1.11
C GLY A 108 13.15 10.65 0.72
N ARG A 109 12.68 9.87 1.72
CA ARG A 109 11.90 8.66 1.47
C ARG A 109 10.47 8.99 1.12
N THR A 110 9.82 8.07 0.43
CA THR A 110 8.42 8.17 0.04
C THR A 110 7.60 7.13 0.79
N LEU A 111 6.40 7.48 1.19
CA LEU A 111 5.45 6.56 1.82
C LEU A 111 4.56 5.95 0.74
N VAL A 112 4.63 4.65 0.57
CA VAL A 112 3.97 3.92 -0.52
C VAL A 112 2.94 2.96 0.05
N PRO A 113 1.63 3.14 -0.23
CA PRO A 113 0.64 2.13 0.11
C PRO A 113 0.89 0.86 -0.69
N LEU A 114 1.01 -0.27 -0.03
CA LEU A 114 1.33 -1.55 -0.66
C LEU A 114 0.16 -2.49 -0.78
N LYS A 115 -0.57 -2.69 0.31
CA LYS A 115 -1.71 -3.61 0.36
C LYS A 115 -2.81 -3.05 1.26
N LEU A 116 -4.05 -3.26 0.83
CA LEU A 116 -5.24 -3.00 1.64
C LEU A 116 -5.90 -4.34 1.91
N TYR A 117 -6.20 -4.64 3.17
CA TYR A 117 -6.67 -5.97 3.55
C TYR A 117 -7.51 -5.95 4.83
N PHE A 118 -8.26 -7.03 5.04
CA PHE A 118 -8.87 -7.32 6.35
C PHE A 118 -7.86 -8.13 7.17
N ASN A 119 -7.64 -7.73 8.42
CA ASN A 119 -6.82 -8.54 9.32
C ASN A 119 -7.63 -9.73 9.88
N ASP A 120 -6.99 -10.56 10.71
CA ASP A 120 -7.64 -11.74 11.28
C ASP A 120 -8.86 -11.41 12.13
N LYS A 121 -8.93 -10.20 12.69
CA LYS A 121 -10.07 -9.72 13.50
C LYS A 121 -11.13 -9.03 12.67
N GLY A 122 -10.98 -8.96 11.35
CA GLY A 122 -11.93 -8.31 10.45
C GLY A 122 -11.81 -6.80 10.32
N PHE A 123 -10.76 -6.19 10.88
CA PHE A 123 -10.48 -4.76 10.70
C PHE A 123 -9.76 -4.51 9.39
N ILE A 124 -10.09 -3.39 8.75
CA ILE A 124 -9.42 -2.97 7.53
C ILE A 124 -8.10 -2.30 7.88
N LYS A 125 -7.02 -2.80 7.30
CA LYS A 125 -5.66 -2.32 7.52
C LYS A 125 -4.99 -1.99 6.19
N LEU A 126 -4.05 -1.05 6.24
CA LEU A 126 -3.21 -0.69 5.10
C LEU A 126 -1.76 -1.03 5.44
N LEU A 127 -1.11 -1.82 4.58
CA LEU A 127 0.33 -2.03 4.68
C LEU A 127 1.02 -0.88 3.97
N LEU A 128 1.72 -0.06 4.75
CA LEU A 128 2.42 1.13 4.29
C LEU A 128 3.91 0.85 4.21
N GLY A 129 4.52 1.10 3.06
CA GLY A 129 5.96 0.95 2.86
C GLY A 129 6.68 2.29 2.91
N VAL A 130 7.92 2.26 3.40
CA VAL A 130 8.86 3.38 3.29
C VAL A 130 9.87 3.01 2.24
N GLY A 131 9.96 3.79 1.18
CA GLY A 131 10.77 3.44 0.04
C GLY A 131 11.61 4.58 -0.52
N ALA A 132 12.68 4.19 -1.17
CA ALA A 132 13.50 5.07 -2.00
C ALA A 132 13.12 4.86 -3.46
N GLY A 133 13.02 5.94 -4.23
CA GLY A 133 12.79 5.84 -5.67
C GLY A 133 13.91 5.07 -6.36
N LYS A 134 13.57 4.06 -7.15
CA LYS A 134 14.56 3.32 -7.94
C LYS A 134 15.05 4.19 -9.10
N ARG A 135 16.35 4.13 -9.38
CA ARG A 135 16.92 4.74 -10.58
C ARG A 135 16.39 3.99 -11.81
N ASN A 136 16.30 4.68 -12.94
CA ASN A 136 15.83 4.08 -14.19
C ASN A 136 16.59 2.79 -14.56
N VAL A 137 17.88 2.74 -14.26
CA VAL A 137 18.71 1.53 -14.49
C VAL A 137 18.21 0.35 -13.67
N ASP A 138 17.89 0.56 -12.39
CA ASP A 138 17.39 -0.49 -11.49
C ASP A 138 16.02 -1.01 -11.93
N LYS A 139 15.17 -0.14 -12.45
CA LYS A 139 13.87 -0.53 -13.03
C LYS A 139 14.05 -1.41 -14.27
N ARG A 140 15.00 -1.06 -15.13
CA ARG A 140 15.33 -1.84 -16.34
C ARG A 140 15.84 -3.23 -15.98
N GLU A 141 16.72 -3.33 -15.00
CA GLU A 141 17.24 -4.62 -14.52
C GLU A 141 16.13 -5.50 -13.95
N THR A 142 15.23 -4.94 -13.16
CA THR A 142 14.09 -5.65 -12.63
C THR A 142 13.19 -6.18 -13.74
N GLN A 143 12.94 -5.36 -14.77
CA GLN A 143 12.14 -5.75 -15.93
C GLN A 143 12.83 -6.87 -16.73
N LYS A 144 14.12 -6.76 -16.94
CA LYS A 144 14.91 -7.81 -17.64
C LYS A 144 14.85 -9.14 -16.89
N LYS A 145 14.98 -9.13 -15.56
CA LYS A 145 14.88 -10.35 -14.76
C LYS A 145 13.49 -10.98 -14.88
N ARG A 146 12.44 -10.19 -14.85
CA ARG A 146 11.06 -10.69 -15.03
C ARG A 146 10.85 -11.30 -16.40
N ASP A 147 11.31 -10.64 -17.44
CA ASP A 147 11.20 -11.12 -18.82
C ASP A 147 11.99 -12.41 -19.01
N TRP A 148 13.19 -12.49 -18.46
CA TRP A 148 14.01 -13.70 -18.48
C TRP A 148 13.31 -14.88 -17.79
N GLN A 149 12.74 -14.66 -16.62
CA GLN A 149 12.00 -15.67 -15.89
C GLN A 149 10.78 -16.18 -16.68
N LYS A 150 10.07 -15.28 -17.34
CA LYS A 150 8.94 -15.66 -18.21
C LYS A 150 9.39 -16.48 -19.41
N GLN A 151 10.47 -16.10 -20.06
CA GLN A 151 11.04 -16.85 -21.19
C GLN A 151 11.51 -18.24 -20.76
N LYS A 152 12.20 -18.33 -19.62
CA LYS A 152 12.66 -19.60 -19.06
C LYS A 152 11.49 -20.52 -18.75
N ALA A 153 10.44 -20.02 -18.15
CA ALA A 153 9.23 -20.79 -17.85
C ALA A 153 8.55 -21.28 -19.14
N ARG A 154 8.51 -20.45 -20.18
CA ARG A 154 7.95 -20.81 -21.48
C ARG A 154 8.77 -21.93 -22.14
N LEU A 155 10.09 -21.81 -22.15
CA LEU A 155 10.98 -22.83 -22.71
C LEU A 155 10.86 -24.18 -21.99
N MET A 156 10.72 -24.17 -20.67
CA MET A 156 10.51 -25.38 -19.90
C MET A 156 9.16 -26.06 -20.21
N ARG A 157 8.11 -25.28 -20.51
CA ARG A 157 6.80 -25.82 -20.89
C ARG A 157 6.84 -26.47 -22.27
N GLU A 158 7.63 -25.94 -23.20
CA GLU A 158 7.76 -26.47 -24.57
C GLU A 158 8.59 -27.75 -24.64
N LYS A 159 9.47 -27.98 -23.65
CA LYS A 159 10.30 -29.17 -23.56
C LYS A 159 9.72 -30.31 -22.71
N GLY A 160 8.58 -30.07 -22.09
CA GLY A 160 7.95 -31.04 -21.19
C GLY A 160 7.01 -32.01 -21.84
#